data_d2d4fa57ef1f3784f447b7d680c57cc4
#
_entry.id   d2d4fa57ef1f3784f447b7d680c57cc4
#
_cell.length_a   1.000
_cell.length_b   1.000
_cell.length_c   1.000
_cell.angle_alpha   90.00
_cell.angle_beta   90.00
_cell.angle_gamma   90.00
#
_symmetry.space_group_name_H-M   'P 1'
#
loop_
_entity.id
_entity.type
_entity.pdbx_description
1 polymer ?
#
loop_
_entity_poly.entity_id
_entity_poly.type
_entity_poly.pdbx_seq_one_letter_code
_entity_poly.pdbx_strand_id
1 'polypeptide(L)'
;MANIWHGEFPLVNLALDGYERTSPVGSFPPNAYGLYDIAGNVWEWTSDWFAPHQTTSACCSGRARGDAREKSYDPQMPKIKIPRKVLKGGSFLCAANYCFRYRPAARIPQQVDTGTCHQGFRCIARPKLHELN
;
A
#
# COMPACT_ATOMS: atom_id res chain seq x y z
N MET A 1 2.35 -10.64 -13.60
CA MET A 1 0.95 -11.00 -13.26
C MET A 1 0.78 -10.71 -11.78
N ALA A 2 -0.42 -10.32 -11.34
CA ALA A 2 -0.69 -9.95 -9.96
C ALA A 2 -2.15 -10.28 -9.63
N ASN A 3 -2.47 -10.55 -8.38
CA ASN A 3 -3.83 -10.80 -7.93
C ASN A 3 -4.60 -9.47 -7.84
N ILE A 4 -5.43 -9.20 -8.85
CA ILE A 4 -6.28 -8.02 -8.97
C ILE A 4 -7.65 -8.43 -9.51
N TRP A 5 -8.61 -7.54 -9.47
CA TRP A 5 -9.93 -7.79 -10.04
C TRP A 5 -9.88 -7.80 -11.57
N HIS A 6 -10.39 -8.88 -12.17
CA HIS A 6 -10.50 -9.06 -13.61
C HIS A 6 -11.96 -9.01 -14.06
N GLY A 7 -12.35 -7.92 -14.68
CA GLY A 7 -13.72 -7.72 -15.17
C GLY A 7 -14.33 -6.43 -14.64
N GLU A 8 -15.65 -6.35 -14.64
CA GLU A 8 -16.37 -5.14 -14.26
C GLU A 8 -16.62 -5.09 -12.75
N PHE A 9 -15.87 -4.24 -12.07
CA PHE A 9 -16.02 -4.06 -10.63
C PHE A 9 -17.28 -3.26 -10.29
N PRO A 10 -18.09 -3.65 -9.29
CA PRO A 10 -17.98 -4.85 -8.43
C PRO A 10 -18.83 -6.04 -8.91
N LEU A 11 -19.32 -6.01 -10.15
CA LEU A 11 -20.36 -6.91 -10.65
C LEU A 11 -19.84 -8.29 -11.06
N VAL A 12 -18.72 -8.31 -11.78
CA VAL A 12 -18.17 -9.55 -12.36
C VAL A 12 -16.68 -9.61 -12.13
N ASN A 13 -16.21 -10.65 -11.44
CA ASN A 13 -14.81 -11.01 -11.39
C ASN A 13 -14.59 -12.30 -12.19
N LEU A 14 -13.82 -12.22 -13.27
CA LEU A 14 -13.48 -13.35 -14.12
C LEU A 14 -12.37 -14.23 -13.53
N ALA A 15 -11.73 -13.79 -12.43
CA ALA A 15 -10.66 -14.48 -11.73
C ALA A 15 -9.58 -15.06 -12.67
N LEU A 16 -9.15 -14.29 -13.69
CA LEU A 16 -8.20 -14.75 -14.71
C LEU A 16 -6.81 -15.07 -14.12
N ASP A 17 -6.54 -14.59 -12.92
CA ASP A 17 -5.34 -14.90 -12.14
C ASP A 17 -5.49 -16.18 -11.29
N GLY A 18 -6.67 -16.81 -11.30
CA GLY A 18 -7.00 -18.02 -10.56
C GLY A 18 -7.55 -17.80 -9.15
N TYR A 19 -7.76 -16.55 -8.73
CA TYR A 19 -8.21 -16.23 -7.38
C TYR A 19 -9.36 -15.22 -7.37
N GLU A 20 -10.43 -15.56 -6.67
CA GLU A 20 -11.54 -14.63 -6.45
C GLU A 20 -11.28 -13.63 -5.32
N ARG A 21 -10.39 -13.99 -4.40
CA ARG A 21 -10.00 -13.22 -3.22
C ARG A 21 -8.48 -13.17 -3.11
N THR A 22 -7.96 -13.17 -1.89
CA THR A 22 -6.51 -13.21 -1.66
C THR A 22 -5.89 -14.51 -2.18
N SER A 23 -4.70 -14.40 -2.76
CA SER A 23 -3.85 -15.54 -3.14
C SER A 23 -2.85 -15.87 -2.03
N PRO A 24 -2.34 -17.10 -1.95
CA PRO A 24 -1.18 -17.41 -1.13
C PRO A 24 0.00 -16.50 -1.53
N VAL A 25 0.81 -16.09 -0.55
CA VAL A 25 1.99 -15.25 -0.83
C VAL A 25 2.95 -15.98 -1.77
N GLY A 26 3.54 -15.25 -2.71
CA GLY A 26 4.48 -15.83 -3.68
C GLY A 26 3.84 -16.63 -4.81
N SER A 27 2.50 -16.57 -4.98
CA SER A 27 1.81 -17.26 -6.09
C SER A 27 2.19 -16.74 -7.48
N PHE A 28 2.72 -15.52 -7.56
CA PHE A 28 3.14 -14.88 -8.80
C PHE A 28 4.65 -14.67 -8.82
N PRO A 29 5.27 -14.63 -10.02
CA PRO A 29 6.69 -14.36 -10.13
C PRO A 29 7.10 -13.04 -9.48
N PRO A 30 8.30 -12.97 -8.87
CA PRO A 30 8.81 -11.73 -8.30
C PRO A 30 9.09 -10.68 -9.40
N ASN A 31 9.18 -9.42 -8.99
CA ASN A 31 9.66 -8.36 -9.86
C ASN A 31 11.20 -8.46 -10.07
N ALA A 32 11.76 -7.53 -10.86
CA ALA A 32 13.20 -7.49 -11.14
C ALA A 32 14.11 -7.31 -9.90
N TYR A 33 13.54 -6.94 -8.76
CA TYR A 33 14.24 -6.81 -7.47
C TYR A 33 14.05 -8.03 -6.57
N GLY A 34 13.45 -9.12 -7.05
CA GLY A 34 13.17 -10.30 -6.25
C GLY A 34 12.01 -10.15 -5.25
N LEU A 35 11.17 -9.12 -5.39
CA LEU A 35 10.07 -8.86 -4.49
C LEU A 35 8.76 -9.45 -5.03
N TYR A 36 8.10 -10.27 -4.22
CA TYR A 36 6.80 -10.87 -4.51
C TYR A 36 5.65 -9.96 -4.09
N ASP A 37 4.51 -10.08 -4.74
CA ASP A 37 3.22 -9.47 -4.36
C ASP A 37 3.28 -7.95 -4.07
N ILE A 38 4.14 -7.22 -4.80
CA ILE A 38 4.27 -5.75 -4.67
C ILE A 38 3.04 -5.03 -5.23
N ALA A 39 2.25 -5.71 -6.06
CA ALA A 39 1.02 -5.20 -6.64
C ALA A 39 -0.09 -6.23 -6.51
N GLY A 40 -1.28 -5.79 -6.11
CA GLY A 40 -2.44 -6.65 -5.90
C GLY A 40 -2.41 -7.40 -4.57
N ASN A 41 -3.19 -8.46 -4.47
CA ASN A 41 -3.41 -9.31 -3.30
C ASN A 41 -4.00 -8.51 -2.13
N VAL A 42 -3.19 -7.89 -1.31
CA VAL A 42 -3.62 -7.03 -0.19
C VAL A 42 -2.88 -5.71 -0.18
N TRP A 43 -3.54 -4.65 0.26
CA TRP A 43 -2.88 -3.40 0.60
C TRP A 43 -1.84 -3.61 1.68
N GLU A 44 -0.68 -2.99 1.54
CA GLU A 44 0.40 -3.11 2.50
C GLU A 44 0.63 -1.83 3.29
N TRP A 45 0.62 -1.98 4.61
CA TRP A 45 1.01 -0.92 5.53
C TRP A 45 2.47 -0.55 5.34
N THR A 46 2.74 0.75 5.30
CA THR A 46 4.11 1.26 5.35
C THR A 46 4.40 1.93 6.69
N SER A 47 5.67 2.17 6.99
CA SER A 47 6.07 2.96 8.17
C SER A 47 5.80 4.45 8.04
N ASP A 48 5.51 4.94 6.83
CA ASP A 48 5.34 6.36 6.54
C ASP A 48 3.99 6.90 7.00
N TRP A 49 4.01 8.08 7.62
CA TRP A 49 2.80 8.86 7.83
C TRP A 49 2.32 9.47 6.52
N PHE A 50 1.01 9.49 6.34
CA PHE A 50 0.44 10.06 5.12
C PHE A 50 0.62 11.58 5.12
N ALA A 51 1.13 12.10 4.00
CA ALA A 51 1.10 13.51 3.68
C ALA A 51 0.61 13.66 2.24
N PRO A 52 -0.28 14.63 1.95
CA PRO A 52 -0.65 14.95 0.57
C PRO A 52 0.58 15.25 -0.27
N HIS A 53 0.51 15.00 -1.58
CA HIS A 53 1.56 15.43 -2.49
C HIS A 53 1.68 16.95 -2.42
N GLN A 54 2.83 17.43 -1.95
CA GLN A 54 3.15 18.86 -2.06
C GLN A 54 3.64 19.12 -3.48
N THR A 55 3.03 20.08 -4.14
CA THR A 55 3.41 20.53 -5.50
C THR A 55 4.71 21.33 -5.51
N THR A 56 5.32 21.59 -4.36
CA THR A 56 6.58 22.31 -4.25
C THR A 56 7.76 21.35 -4.29
N SER A 57 8.71 21.69 -5.13
CA SER A 57 9.90 20.96 -5.59
C SER A 57 10.97 20.64 -4.54
N ALA A 58 10.60 20.20 -3.35
CA ALA A 58 11.57 19.75 -2.36
C ALA A 58 11.88 18.24 -2.52
N CYS A 59 12.47 17.88 -3.65
CA CYS A 59 12.87 16.50 -3.94
C CYS A 59 13.92 15.94 -2.97
N CYS A 60 14.63 16.81 -2.23
CA CYS A 60 15.77 16.45 -1.38
C CYS A 60 15.69 16.96 0.07
N SER A 61 14.59 17.58 0.49
CA SER A 61 14.45 17.96 1.90
C SER A 61 14.17 16.71 2.73
N GLY A 62 15.17 16.28 3.50
CA GLY A 62 15.03 15.23 4.49
C GLY A 62 13.82 15.55 5.38
N ARG A 63 12.76 14.74 5.26
CA ARG A 63 11.56 14.94 6.06
C ARG A 63 11.92 14.79 7.53
N ALA A 64 11.76 15.88 8.29
CA ALA A 64 11.81 15.81 9.73
C ALA A 64 10.75 14.79 10.20
N ARG A 65 11.19 13.66 10.75
CA ARG A 65 10.34 12.54 11.18
C ARG A 65 9.39 12.87 12.33
N GLY A 66 9.62 13.96 13.07
CA GLY A 66 8.92 14.30 14.29
C GLY A 66 7.46 14.74 14.12
N ASP A 67 7.16 15.56 13.11
CA ASP A 67 5.84 16.21 12.96
C ASP A 67 4.88 15.47 12.02
N ALA A 68 5.31 14.36 11.42
CA ALA A 68 4.56 13.73 10.34
C ALA A 68 3.26 13.06 10.82
N ARG A 69 3.19 12.62 12.08
CA ARG A 69 2.01 11.94 12.63
C ARG A 69 0.81 12.87 12.73
N GLU A 70 0.97 14.04 13.31
CA GLU A 70 -0.12 15.00 13.50
C GLU A 70 -0.56 15.62 12.17
N LYS A 71 0.37 15.81 11.23
CA LYS A 71 0.08 16.27 9.87
C LYS A 71 -0.66 15.23 9.02
N SER A 72 -0.76 13.98 9.47
CA SER A 72 -1.45 12.90 8.79
C SER A 72 -2.94 12.80 9.11
N TYR A 73 -3.45 13.59 10.07
CA TYR A 73 -4.88 13.65 10.37
C TYR A 73 -5.70 14.05 9.15
N ASP A 74 -6.96 13.58 9.11
CA ASP A 74 -7.84 13.92 8.01
C ASP A 74 -8.30 15.38 8.10
N PRO A 75 -7.93 16.25 7.14
CA PRO A 75 -8.37 17.64 7.15
C PRO A 75 -9.88 17.79 6.92
N GLN A 76 -10.54 16.79 6.34
CA GLN A 76 -12.00 16.78 6.17
C GLN A 76 -12.73 16.42 7.46
N MET A 77 -12.05 15.83 8.44
CA MET A 77 -12.59 15.43 9.72
C MET A 77 -11.78 16.05 10.88
N PRO A 78 -11.76 17.37 11.05
CA PRO A 78 -10.83 18.06 11.97
C PRO A 78 -11.03 17.71 13.46
N LYS A 79 -12.19 17.19 13.81
CA LYS A 79 -12.51 16.72 15.17
C LYS A 79 -11.96 15.32 15.46
N ILE A 80 -11.64 14.54 14.41
CA ILE A 80 -11.15 13.17 14.53
C ILE A 80 -9.64 13.19 14.34
N LYS A 81 -8.89 13.03 15.43
CA LYS A 81 -7.43 13.07 15.43
C LYS A 81 -6.82 11.68 15.37
N ILE A 82 -7.29 10.85 14.42
CA ILE A 82 -6.72 9.54 14.15
C ILE A 82 -5.65 9.70 13.07
N PRO A 83 -4.39 9.35 13.36
CA PRO A 83 -3.32 9.50 12.38
C PRO A 83 -3.48 8.48 11.26
N ARG A 84 -3.01 8.85 10.06
CA ARG A 84 -3.08 8.00 8.87
C ARG A 84 -1.70 7.61 8.40
N LYS A 85 -1.53 6.33 8.10
CA LYS A 85 -0.35 5.82 7.41
C LYS A 85 -0.61 5.66 5.92
N VAL A 86 0.48 5.50 5.17
CA VAL A 86 0.42 5.20 3.75
C VAL A 86 0.19 3.71 3.56
N LEU A 87 -0.81 3.35 2.74
CA LEU A 87 -0.92 2.03 2.15
C LEU A 87 -0.41 2.04 0.70
N LYS A 88 0.16 0.91 0.29
CA LYS A 88 0.75 0.68 -1.03
C LYS A 88 0.24 -0.63 -1.65
N GLY A 89 0.48 -0.78 -2.95
CA GLY A 89 0.36 -2.04 -3.67
C GLY A 89 -1.03 -2.34 -4.27
N GLY A 90 -2.10 -1.78 -3.73
CA GLY A 90 -3.46 -2.18 -4.12
C GLY A 90 -3.86 -3.52 -3.50
N SER A 91 -4.98 -4.07 -3.92
CA SER A 91 -5.49 -5.35 -3.44
C SER A 91 -6.21 -6.10 -4.56
N PHE A 92 -6.66 -7.31 -4.28
CA PHE A 92 -7.50 -8.10 -5.19
C PHE A 92 -8.82 -7.41 -5.58
N LEU A 93 -9.22 -6.35 -4.88
CA LEU A 93 -10.39 -5.53 -5.22
C LEU A 93 -10.06 -4.37 -6.18
N CYS A 94 -8.82 -4.21 -6.59
CA CYS A 94 -8.43 -3.16 -7.53
C CYS A 94 -8.63 -3.62 -8.97
N ALA A 95 -9.52 -2.93 -9.69
CA ALA A 95 -9.86 -3.20 -11.07
C ALA A 95 -9.40 -2.08 -12.02
N ALA A 96 -9.10 -2.42 -13.26
CA ALA A 96 -8.68 -1.45 -14.28
C ALA A 96 -9.77 -0.40 -14.59
N ASN A 97 -11.04 -0.78 -14.47
CA ASN A 97 -12.19 0.12 -14.69
C ASN A 97 -12.63 0.89 -13.44
N TYR A 98 -12.03 0.62 -12.27
CA TYR A 98 -12.45 1.23 -11.01
C TYR A 98 -11.32 1.98 -10.31
N CYS A 99 -10.18 1.32 -10.03
CA CYS A 99 -9.06 1.96 -9.38
C CYS A 99 -7.71 1.41 -9.84
N PHE A 100 -6.85 2.29 -10.34
CA PHE A 100 -5.48 1.95 -10.69
C PHE A 100 -4.51 2.03 -9.49
N ARG A 101 -4.98 1.77 -8.28
CA ARG A 101 -4.18 1.98 -7.05
C ARG A 101 -3.14 0.89 -6.80
N TYR A 102 -3.15 -0.20 -7.59
CA TYR A 102 -2.06 -1.20 -7.63
C TYR A 102 -0.79 -0.68 -8.32
N ARG A 103 -0.82 0.51 -8.94
CA ARG A 103 0.38 1.13 -9.52
C ARG A 103 1.38 1.52 -8.44
N PRO A 104 2.70 1.37 -8.68
CA PRO A 104 3.74 1.69 -7.70
C PRO A 104 3.70 3.13 -7.17
N ALA A 105 3.25 4.08 -8.00
CA ALA A 105 3.11 5.49 -7.59
C ALA A 105 1.92 5.75 -6.65
N ALA A 106 0.91 4.87 -6.64
CA ALA A 106 -0.29 5.08 -5.83
C ALA A 106 0.05 5.03 -4.33
N ARG A 107 -0.57 5.95 -3.59
CA ARG A 107 -0.48 6.06 -2.13
C ARG A 107 -1.86 6.41 -1.63
N ILE A 108 -2.38 5.66 -0.67
CA ILE A 108 -3.64 6.01 -0.03
C ILE A 108 -3.46 6.23 1.46
N PRO A 109 -4.23 7.17 2.05
CA PRO A 109 -4.27 7.33 3.50
C PRO A 109 -5.15 6.26 4.12
N GLN A 110 -4.69 5.67 5.22
CA GLN A 110 -5.51 4.77 6.03
C GLN A 110 -5.33 5.09 7.50
N GLN A 111 -6.42 5.23 8.22
CA GLN A 111 -6.41 5.42 9.67
C GLN A 111 -5.81 4.19 10.36
N VAL A 112 -4.95 4.41 11.36
CA VAL A 112 -4.18 3.35 12.00
C VAL A 112 -5.00 2.39 12.86
N ASP A 113 -6.23 2.75 13.16
CA ASP A 113 -7.19 1.95 13.93
C ASP A 113 -8.17 1.16 13.05
N THR A 114 -7.93 1.11 11.73
CA THR A 114 -8.78 0.40 10.78
C THR A 114 -8.16 -0.93 10.38
N GLY A 115 -8.97 -2.00 10.44
CA GLY A 115 -8.65 -3.31 9.89
C GLY A 115 -9.65 -3.71 8.81
N THR A 116 -9.16 -4.31 7.72
CA THR A 116 -10.00 -4.87 6.65
C THR A 116 -9.42 -6.18 6.13
N CYS A 117 -10.26 -6.99 5.45
CA CYS A 117 -9.86 -8.29 4.92
C CYS A 117 -8.84 -8.23 3.77
N HIS A 118 -8.55 -7.04 3.25
CA HIS A 118 -7.64 -6.81 2.12
C HIS A 118 -6.47 -5.88 2.48
N GLN A 119 -6.10 -5.86 3.76
CA GLN A 119 -4.93 -5.15 4.27
C GLN A 119 -3.97 -6.11 4.98
N GLY A 120 -2.69 -5.91 4.80
CA GLY A 120 -1.62 -6.68 5.41
C GLY A 120 -0.34 -5.86 5.53
N PHE A 121 0.76 -6.53 5.82
CA PHE A 121 2.08 -5.90 5.92
C PHE A 121 3.17 -6.92 5.61
N ARG A 122 4.35 -6.43 5.27
CA ARG A 122 5.58 -7.20 5.21
C ARG A 122 6.64 -6.61 6.12
N CYS A 123 7.45 -7.47 6.73
CA CYS A 123 8.60 -7.06 7.53
C CYS A 123 9.87 -6.99 6.69
N ILE A 124 10.77 -6.08 7.06
CA ILE A 124 12.12 -5.98 6.50
C ILE A 124 13.10 -6.38 7.60
N ALA A 125 13.82 -7.47 7.39
CA ALA A 125 14.96 -7.83 8.23
C ALA A 125 16.18 -6.99 7.81
N ARG A 126 16.82 -6.32 8.77
CA ARG A 126 18.09 -5.62 8.55
C ARG A 126 19.18 -6.38 9.26
N PRO A 127 20.28 -6.79 8.60
CA PRO A 127 21.42 -7.38 9.30
C PRO A 127 21.97 -6.39 10.31
N LYS A 128 22.39 -6.88 11.47
CA LYS A 128 23.11 -6.06 12.46
C LYS A 128 24.47 -5.73 11.88
N LEU A 129 24.89 -4.47 12.00
CA LEU A 129 26.18 -3.98 11.49
C LEU A 129 27.42 -4.76 12.01
N HIS A 130 27.28 -5.56 13.08
CA HIS A 130 28.34 -6.39 13.63
C HIS A 130 28.53 -7.75 12.94
N GLU A 131 27.67 -8.13 12.01
CA GLU A 131 27.74 -9.42 11.29
C GLU A 131 28.39 -9.29 9.90
N LEU A 132 28.89 -8.11 9.55
CA LEU A 132 29.51 -7.80 8.26
C LEU A 132 31.04 -7.68 8.30
N ASN A 133 31.71 -8.18 9.37
CA ASN A 133 33.18 -8.26 9.48
C ASN A 133 33.67 -9.67 9.23
#